data_2bb55dc57f76314d22560631f6423af6
#
_entry.id   2bb55dc57f76314d22560631f6423af6
#
_cell.length_a   1.000
_cell.length_b   1.000
_cell.length_c   1.000
_cell.angle_alpha   90.00
_cell.angle_beta   90.00
_cell.angle_gamma   90.00
#
_symmetry.space_group_name_H-M   'P 1'
#
loop_
_entity.id
_entity.type
_entity.pdbx_description
1 polymer ?
#
loop_
_entity_poly.entity_id
_entity_poly.type
_entity_poly.pdbx_seq_one_letter_code
_entity_poly.pdbx_strand_id
1 'polypeptide(L)'
;MNREISVVDYHHEVLTAWAALRKKLSFPPAVWTLDYHTDTMPCFRGAMPPPLPGAWADENTVADAVRTLRHDEHFDWALRAGIISEAFIGICGDDNQITAHEAMHVVRPADFPGSDVILNSPEKFRPQAEQMLSSSFLAALFPRLPAENEIYILDIDCDYILCRNALYPADDRLIQQLVQNAALITLSRENDWVKILKLPGETITGTEVASIIATWR
;
A
#
# COMPACT_ATOMS: atom_id res chain seq x y z
N MET A 1 -13.51 -17.38 -3.61
CA MET A 1 -13.15 -16.62 -4.83
C MET A 1 -11.71 -16.94 -5.17
N ASN A 2 -11.34 -17.10 -6.46
CA ASN A 2 -9.92 -17.19 -6.78
C ASN A 2 -9.29 -15.82 -6.48
N ARG A 3 -8.26 -15.84 -5.67
CA ARG A 3 -7.49 -14.64 -5.31
C ARG A 3 -6.81 -14.09 -6.57
N GLU A 4 -6.97 -12.80 -6.80
CA GLU A 4 -6.35 -12.08 -7.90
C GLU A 4 -5.11 -11.33 -7.36
N ILE A 5 -3.98 -11.41 -8.06
CA ILE A 5 -2.76 -10.66 -7.74
C ILE A 5 -2.44 -9.80 -8.95
N SER A 6 -2.27 -8.51 -8.74
CA SER A 6 -1.85 -7.54 -9.76
C SER A 6 -0.51 -6.93 -9.35
N VAL A 7 0.43 -6.93 -10.27
CA VAL A 7 1.77 -6.33 -10.04
C VAL A 7 1.95 -5.19 -11.01
N VAL A 8 2.30 -4.03 -10.50
CA VAL A 8 2.51 -2.79 -11.28
C VAL A 8 3.93 -2.25 -11.06
N ASP A 9 4.33 -1.27 -11.85
CA ASP A 9 5.64 -0.64 -11.70
C ASP A 9 5.59 0.56 -10.75
N TYR A 10 4.54 1.39 -10.83
CA TYR A 10 4.33 2.57 -9.99
C TYR A 10 3.03 2.44 -9.17
N HIS A 11 3.03 2.96 -7.95
CA HIS A 11 1.95 2.73 -6.99
C HIS A 11 0.57 3.18 -7.53
N HIS A 12 0.46 4.35 -8.13
CA HIS A 12 -0.82 4.84 -8.68
C HIS A 12 -1.44 3.97 -9.79
N GLU A 13 -0.66 3.08 -10.41
CA GLU A 13 -1.17 2.16 -11.46
C GLU A 13 -2.10 1.07 -10.89
N VAL A 14 -2.10 0.85 -9.56
CA VAL A 14 -3.01 -0.08 -8.87
C VAL A 14 -4.49 0.25 -9.12
N LEU A 15 -4.80 1.51 -9.43
CA LEU A 15 -6.15 1.98 -9.73
C LEU A 15 -6.85 1.15 -10.81
N THR A 16 -6.12 0.66 -11.80
CA THR A 16 -6.68 -0.19 -12.85
C THR A 16 -7.24 -1.49 -12.28
N ALA A 17 -6.47 -2.16 -11.42
CA ALA A 17 -6.88 -3.42 -10.78
C ALA A 17 -8.01 -3.17 -9.76
N TRP A 18 -7.93 -2.07 -8.99
CA TRP A 18 -8.95 -1.71 -8.02
C TRP A 18 -10.30 -1.41 -8.70
N ALA A 19 -10.30 -0.66 -9.81
CA ALA A 19 -11.50 -0.38 -10.59
C ALA A 19 -12.08 -1.67 -11.20
N ALA A 20 -11.25 -2.59 -11.67
CA ALA A 20 -11.68 -3.89 -12.19
C ALA A 20 -12.34 -4.76 -11.09
N LEU A 21 -11.80 -4.76 -9.86
CA LEU A 21 -12.46 -5.41 -8.72
C LEU A 21 -13.77 -4.72 -8.39
N ARG A 22 -13.79 -3.37 -8.33
CA ARG A 22 -14.98 -2.58 -8.01
C ARG A 22 -16.16 -2.90 -8.94
N LYS A 23 -15.91 -3.16 -10.22
CA LYS A 23 -16.94 -3.56 -11.20
C LYS A 23 -17.61 -4.91 -10.86
N LYS A 24 -16.91 -5.77 -10.12
CA LYS A 24 -17.41 -7.10 -9.70
C LYS A 24 -18.21 -7.04 -8.39
N LEU A 25 -18.18 -5.90 -7.68
CA LEU A 25 -18.76 -5.74 -6.36
C LEU A 25 -19.96 -4.77 -6.38
N SER A 26 -20.94 -5.01 -5.50
CA SER A 26 -22.08 -4.10 -5.30
C SER A 26 -21.76 -2.88 -4.43
N PHE A 27 -20.63 -2.91 -3.70
CA PHE A 27 -20.17 -1.84 -2.81
C PHE A 27 -18.65 -1.64 -2.95
N PRO A 28 -18.12 -0.46 -2.62
CA PRO A 28 -16.68 -0.22 -2.62
C PRO A 28 -16.01 -0.97 -1.47
N PRO A 29 -14.93 -1.75 -1.73
CA PRO A 29 -14.15 -2.42 -0.68
C PRO A 29 -13.30 -1.40 0.09
N ALA A 30 -12.85 -1.75 1.30
CA ALA A 30 -11.77 -1.06 1.98
C ALA A 30 -10.40 -1.56 1.45
N VAL A 31 -9.36 -0.76 1.64
CA VAL A 31 -7.97 -1.14 1.35
C VAL A 31 -7.12 -1.06 2.62
N TRP A 32 -6.27 -2.07 2.81
CA TRP A 32 -5.17 -2.07 3.76
C TRP A 32 -3.88 -2.03 2.96
N THR A 33 -3.10 -0.97 3.15
CA THR A 33 -1.82 -0.80 2.47
C THR A 33 -0.66 -0.79 3.43
N LEU A 34 0.48 -1.32 2.97
CA LEU A 34 1.78 -1.23 3.60
C LEU A 34 2.67 -0.43 2.67
N ASP A 35 3.20 0.69 3.13
CA ASP A 35 3.91 1.65 2.32
C ASP A 35 5.02 2.34 3.13
N TYR A 36 6.09 2.77 2.49
CA TYR A 36 7.06 3.67 3.11
C TYR A 36 6.48 5.08 3.24
N HIS A 37 5.67 5.51 2.25
CA HIS A 37 5.08 6.83 2.11
C HIS A 37 3.63 6.88 2.56
N THR A 38 3.05 8.07 2.65
CA THR A 38 1.63 8.22 2.99
C THR A 38 0.72 8.14 1.78
N ASP A 39 1.17 8.61 0.65
CA ASP A 39 0.44 8.70 -0.62
C ASP A 39 -0.96 9.34 -0.51
N THR A 40 -1.09 10.31 0.41
CA THR A 40 -2.36 10.90 0.82
C THR A 40 -2.61 12.30 0.26
N MET A 41 -1.91 12.67 -0.80
CA MET A 41 -2.03 14.00 -1.39
C MET A 41 -3.34 14.15 -2.19
N PRO A 42 -3.87 15.39 -2.26
CA PRO A 42 -5.05 15.68 -3.08
C PRO A 42 -4.81 15.33 -4.54
N CYS A 43 -5.75 14.60 -5.15
CA CYS A 43 -5.67 14.23 -6.55
C CYS A 43 -5.71 15.47 -7.46
N PHE A 44 -4.93 15.43 -8.56
CA PHE A 44 -4.86 16.49 -9.58
C PHE A 44 -4.55 17.88 -9.01
N ARG A 45 -3.61 18.00 -8.12
CA ARG A 45 -3.19 19.26 -7.43
C ARG A 45 -3.27 20.52 -8.32
N GLY A 46 -4.50 20.96 -8.63
CA GLY A 46 -4.80 22.14 -9.44
C GLY A 46 -4.78 21.94 -10.96
N ALA A 47 -4.46 20.74 -11.47
CA ALA A 47 -4.40 20.50 -12.92
C ALA A 47 -5.73 20.01 -13.49
N MET A 48 -6.50 19.24 -12.73
CA MET A 48 -7.80 18.71 -13.16
C MET A 48 -8.82 18.74 -12.01
N PRO A 49 -10.12 18.78 -12.30
CA PRO A 49 -11.14 18.65 -11.27
C PRO A 49 -11.10 17.25 -10.65
N PRO A 50 -11.47 17.11 -9.36
CA PRO A 50 -11.66 15.79 -8.74
C PRO A 50 -12.63 14.93 -9.55
N PRO A 51 -12.47 13.60 -9.53
CA PRO A 51 -13.38 12.70 -10.23
C PRO A 51 -14.79 12.77 -9.62
N LEU A 52 -15.79 12.54 -10.46
CA LEU A 52 -17.16 12.35 -10.00
C LEU A 52 -17.34 10.93 -9.43
N PRO A 53 -18.21 10.72 -8.43
CA PRO A 53 -18.60 9.40 -7.99
C PRO A 53 -19.06 8.52 -9.17
N GLY A 54 -18.51 7.31 -9.26
CA GLY A 54 -18.80 6.41 -10.37
C GLY A 54 -17.86 6.52 -11.57
N ALA A 55 -16.88 7.43 -11.56
CA ALA A 55 -15.87 7.57 -12.62
C ALA A 55 -15.09 6.26 -12.90
N TRP A 56 -15.02 5.36 -11.93
CA TRP A 56 -14.41 4.03 -12.06
C TRP A 56 -15.10 3.12 -13.10
N ALA A 57 -16.35 3.38 -13.46
CA ALA A 57 -17.10 2.54 -14.42
C ALA A 57 -16.58 2.66 -15.86
N ASP A 58 -15.99 3.81 -16.21
CA ASP A 58 -15.38 4.05 -17.52
C ASP A 58 -13.88 3.79 -17.48
N GLU A 59 -13.43 2.80 -18.26
CA GLU A 59 -12.02 2.38 -18.33
C GLU A 59 -11.11 3.46 -18.90
N ASN A 60 -11.61 4.29 -19.81
CA ASN A 60 -10.82 5.40 -20.36
C ASN A 60 -10.55 6.45 -19.27
N THR A 61 -11.56 6.76 -18.46
CA THR A 61 -11.42 7.70 -17.34
C THR A 61 -10.40 7.18 -16.31
N VAL A 62 -10.40 5.89 -15.98
CA VAL A 62 -9.40 5.27 -15.10
C VAL A 62 -8.01 5.32 -15.73
N ALA A 63 -7.89 4.97 -17.01
CA ALA A 63 -6.61 5.02 -17.72
C ALA A 63 -6.06 6.45 -17.84
N ASP A 64 -6.94 7.45 -18.03
CA ASP A 64 -6.56 8.87 -18.02
C ASP A 64 -6.07 9.30 -16.63
N ALA A 65 -6.74 8.86 -15.56
CA ALA A 65 -6.30 9.12 -14.20
C ALA A 65 -4.90 8.54 -13.95
N VAL A 66 -4.67 7.28 -14.28
CA VAL A 66 -3.36 6.63 -14.14
C VAL A 66 -2.26 7.39 -14.89
N ARG A 67 -2.55 7.92 -16.09
CA ARG A 67 -1.56 8.72 -16.85
C ARG A 67 -1.30 10.11 -16.28
N THR A 68 -2.21 10.65 -15.49
CA THR A 68 -2.21 12.08 -15.07
C THR A 68 -1.83 12.24 -13.61
N LEU A 69 -2.22 11.29 -12.76
CA LEU A 69 -1.93 11.32 -11.33
C LEU A 69 -0.43 11.19 -11.07
N ARG A 70 0.01 11.83 -10.01
CA ARG A 70 1.30 11.54 -9.40
C ARG A 70 1.16 10.29 -8.53
N HIS A 71 2.29 9.68 -8.20
CA HIS A 71 2.34 8.46 -7.39
C HIS A 71 1.62 8.60 -6.04
N ASP A 72 1.59 9.79 -5.45
CA ASP A 72 1.07 10.09 -4.13
C ASP A 72 -0.40 10.61 -4.09
N GLU A 73 -1.15 10.49 -5.21
CA GLU A 73 -2.50 11.07 -5.38
C GLU A 73 -3.62 10.03 -5.56
N HIS A 74 -3.28 8.77 -5.70
CA HIS A 74 -4.21 7.71 -6.14
C HIS A 74 -5.25 7.34 -5.08
N PHE A 75 -4.95 7.39 -3.78
CA PHE A 75 -5.95 7.12 -2.73
C PHE A 75 -7.06 8.15 -2.74
N ASP A 76 -6.74 9.45 -2.85
CA ASP A 76 -7.76 10.51 -2.89
C ASP A 76 -8.66 10.35 -4.13
N TRP A 77 -8.06 10.02 -5.27
CA TRP A 77 -8.83 9.76 -6.49
C TRP A 77 -9.73 8.54 -6.34
N ALA A 78 -9.23 7.44 -5.79
CA ALA A 78 -10.00 6.20 -5.61
C ALA A 78 -11.20 6.38 -4.69
N LEU A 79 -11.02 7.12 -3.58
CA LEU A 79 -12.09 7.44 -2.64
C LEU A 79 -13.16 8.32 -3.27
N ARG A 80 -12.77 9.41 -3.93
CA ARG A 80 -13.71 10.32 -4.60
C ARG A 80 -14.46 9.66 -5.74
N ALA A 81 -13.79 8.83 -6.53
CA ALA A 81 -14.42 8.07 -7.60
C ALA A 81 -15.35 6.96 -7.07
N GLY A 82 -15.24 6.55 -5.80
CA GLY A 82 -16.01 5.45 -5.21
C GLY A 82 -15.49 4.07 -5.59
N ILE A 83 -14.20 3.96 -5.89
CA ILE A 83 -13.51 2.67 -6.08
C ILE A 83 -13.38 1.96 -4.75
N ILE A 84 -12.92 2.67 -3.72
CA ILE A 84 -12.74 2.18 -2.35
C ILE A 84 -13.58 3.02 -1.38
N SER A 85 -13.91 2.46 -0.21
CA SER A 85 -14.67 3.13 0.84
C SER A 85 -13.80 3.77 1.90
N GLU A 86 -12.67 3.14 2.24
CA GLU A 86 -11.72 3.54 3.26
C GLU A 86 -10.33 3.06 2.88
N ALA A 87 -9.30 3.77 3.33
CA ALA A 87 -7.90 3.38 3.20
C ALA A 87 -7.22 3.36 4.57
N PHE A 88 -6.73 2.19 4.99
CA PHE A 88 -5.89 2.02 6.18
C PHE A 88 -4.44 1.95 5.72
N ILE A 89 -3.69 3.03 5.93
CA ILE A 89 -2.36 3.26 5.37
C ILE A 89 -1.33 3.07 6.46
N GLY A 90 -0.72 1.90 6.50
CA GLY A 90 0.36 1.55 7.42
C GLY A 90 1.70 1.96 6.86
N ILE A 91 2.28 3.03 7.41
CA ILE A 91 3.53 3.62 6.92
C ILE A 91 4.71 3.34 7.82
N CYS A 92 5.91 3.37 7.23
CA CYS A 92 7.15 3.15 7.96
C CYS A 92 8.19 4.27 7.86
N GLY A 93 8.01 5.28 7.05
CA GLY A 93 9.09 6.25 6.87
C GLY A 93 8.70 7.70 6.65
N ASP A 94 7.62 7.95 5.94
CA ASP A 94 7.23 9.32 5.59
C ASP A 94 6.64 10.09 6.78
N ASP A 95 6.97 11.38 6.89
CA ASP A 95 6.48 12.29 7.92
C ASP A 95 5.39 13.26 7.41
N ASN A 96 4.90 13.05 6.18
CA ASN A 96 3.84 13.86 5.62
C ASN A 96 2.57 13.78 6.50
N GLN A 97 2.02 14.94 6.85
CA GLN A 97 0.83 15.08 7.68
C GLN A 97 -0.43 15.44 6.87
N ILE A 98 -0.31 15.54 5.54
CA ILE A 98 -1.43 15.92 4.68
C ILE A 98 -2.28 14.66 4.45
N THR A 99 -3.58 14.78 4.75
CA THR A 99 -4.57 13.75 4.46
C THR A 99 -5.72 14.41 3.67
N ALA A 100 -5.81 14.10 2.39
CA ALA A 100 -6.74 14.76 1.46
C ALA A 100 -8.21 14.36 1.64
N HIS A 101 -8.47 13.24 2.31
CA HIS A 101 -9.82 12.68 2.48
C HIS A 101 -10.01 12.11 3.88
N GLU A 102 -11.18 12.31 4.48
CA GLU A 102 -11.51 11.85 5.85
C GLU A 102 -11.51 10.32 6.02
N ALA A 103 -11.70 9.57 4.94
CA ALA A 103 -11.66 8.11 4.94
C ALA A 103 -10.23 7.53 4.77
N MET A 104 -9.21 8.34 4.83
CA MET A 104 -7.81 7.92 4.90
C MET A 104 -7.36 7.86 6.35
N HIS A 105 -6.93 6.69 6.80
CA HIS A 105 -6.44 6.43 8.15
C HIS A 105 -4.96 6.09 8.09
N VAL A 106 -4.11 7.13 8.18
CA VAL A 106 -2.65 6.95 8.20
C VAL A 106 -2.22 6.51 9.58
N VAL A 107 -1.53 5.39 9.67
CA VAL A 107 -1.08 4.80 10.93
C VAL A 107 0.41 4.52 10.89
N ARG A 108 1.06 4.88 11.98
CA ARG A 108 2.47 4.61 12.24
C ARG A 108 2.61 4.01 13.63
N PRO A 109 3.40 2.95 13.82
CA PRO A 109 3.70 2.47 15.16
C PRO A 109 4.33 3.55 16.02
N ALA A 110 3.88 3.67 17.28
CA ALA A 110 4.30 4.75 18.19
C ALA A 110 5.82 4.82 18.40
N ASP A 111 6.50 3.66 18.36
CA ASP A 111 7.95 3.53 18.58
C ASP A 111 8.74 3.50 17.27
N PHE A 112 8.09 3.78 16.14
CA PHE A 112 8.78 3.75 14.85
C PHE A 112 9.56 5.05 14.66
N PRO A 113 10.85 4.99 14.37
CA PRO A 113 11.64 6.20 14.12
C PRO A 113 11.17 6.88 12.84
N GLY A 114 11.11 8.21 12.82
CA GLY A 114 10.86 8.96 11.60
C GLY A 114 11.95 8.73 10.54
N SER A 115 11.67 9.15 9.30
CA SER A 115 12.56 8.99 8.15
C SER A 115 14.00 9.45 8.42
N ASP A 116 14.18 10.54 9.15
CA ASP A 116 15.51 11.05 9.51
C ASP A 116 16.35 10.05 10.30
N VAL A 117 15.75 9.28 11.21
CA VAL A 117 16.46 8.27 12.01
C VAL A 117 16.79 7.06 11.14
N ILE A 118 15.90 6.64 10.26
CA ILE A 118 16.12 5.55 9.33
C ILE A 118 17.32 5.85 8.42
N LEU A 119 17.34 7.05 7.85
CA LEU A 119 18.40 7.48 6.93
C LEU A 119 19.75 7.73 7.64
N ASN A 120 19.74 8.30 8.85
CA ASN A 120 20.95 8.70 9.55
C ASN A 120 21.52 7.65 10.52
N SER A 121 20.73 6.63 10.86
CA SER A 121 21.14 5.56 11.79
C SER A 121 20.56 4.20 11.39
N PRO A 122 20.74 3.74 10.14
CA PRO A 122 20.08 2.55 9.62
C PRO A 122 20.38 1.28 10.41
N GLU A 123 21.57 1.17 10.98
CA GLU A 123 21.97 -0.01 11.79
C GLU A 123 21.12 -0.16 13.06
N LYS A 124 20.73 0.95 13.67
CA LYS A 124 19.84 0.92 14.85
C LYS A 124 18.42 0.53 14.48
N PHE A 125 18.02 0.81 13.25
CA PHE A 125 16.68 0.53 12.75
C PHE A 125 16.53 -0.90 12.21
N ARG A 126 17.61 -1.56 11.79
CA ARG A 126 17.58 -2.91 11.19
C ARG A 126 16.74 -3.92 11.98
N PRO A 127 16.85 -4.06 13.33
CA PRO A 127 16.04 -5.02 14.08
C PRO A 127 14.52 -4.77 13.95
N GLN A 128 14.09 -3.52 13.84
CA GLN A 128 12.68 -3.17 13.62
C GLN A 128 12.28 -3.45 12.18
N ALA A 129 13.12 -3.08 11.21
CA ALA A 129 12.87 -3.33 9.79
C ALA A 129 12.66 -4.82 9.50
N GLU A 130 13.41 -5.71 10.16
CA GLU A 130 13.26 -7.16 10.02
C GLU A 130 11.94 -7.71 10.59
N GLN A 131 11.22 -6.93 11.39
CA GLN A 131 9.95 -7.31 12.02
C GLN A 131 8.72 -6.69 11.38
N MET A 132 8.86 -5.89 10.34
CA MET A 132 7.76 -5.08 9.78
C MET A 132 6.57 -5.89 9.23
N LEU A 133 6.78 -7.17 8.91
CA LEU A 133 5.70 -8.09 8.52
C LEU A 133 5.36 -9.10 9.62
N SER A 134 5.93 -8.98 10.83
CA SER A 134 5.55 -9.87 11.94
C SER A 134 4.12 -9.60 12.42
N SER A 135 3.47 -10.63 12.93
CA SER A 135 2.09 -10.54 13.43
C SER A 135 1.93 -9.47 14.50
N SER A 136 2.89 -9.34 15.42
CA SER A 136 2.84 -8.34 16.48
C SER A 136 2.98 -6.91 15.94
N PHE A 137 3.85 -6.71 14.95
CA PHE A 137 4.05 -5.41 14.33
C PHE A 137 2.80 -4.97 13.54
N LEU A 138 2.27 -5.83 12.69
CA LEU A 138 1.07 -5.54 11.90
C LEU A 138 -0.18 -5.32 12.76
N ALA A 139 -0.34 -6.09 13.85
CA ALA A 139 -1.44 -5.88 14.80
C ALA A 139 -1.34 -4.54 15.55
N ALA A 140 -0.13 -4.03 15.77
CA ALA A 140 0.07 -2.71 16.36
C ALA A 140 -0.06 -1.57 15.33
N LEU A 141 0.22 -1.87 14.05
CA LEU A 141 0.18 -0.90 12.96
C LEU A 141 -1.25 -0.52 12.60
N PHE A 142 -2.16 -1.49 12.48
CA PHE A 142 -3.52 -1.20 12.02
C PHE A 142 -4.48 -0.99 13.19
N PRO A 143 -5.31 0.09 13.19
CA PRO A 143 -6.30 0.38 14.24
C PRO A 143 -7.39 -0.69 14.30
N ARG A 144 -7.67 -1.32 13.17
CA ARG A 144 -8.48 -2.52 13.03
C ARG A 144 -7.93 -3.41 11.91
N LEU A 145 -8.15 -4.68 12.02
CA LEU A 145 -7.91 -5.66 10.95
C LEU A 145 -9.20 -5.91 10.16
N PRO A 146 -9.11 -6.41 8.91
CA PRO A 146 -10.28 -6.84 8.18
C PRO A 146 -11.09 -7.87 8.98
N ALA A 147 -12.41 -7.74 8.98
CA ALA A 147 -13.29 -8.74 9.58
C ALA A 147 -13.25 -10.06 8.76
N GLU A 148 -13.62 -11.19 9.38
CA GLU A 148 -13.51 -12.54 8.78
C GLU A 148 -14.17 -12.67 7.39
N ASN A 149 -15.28 -11.93 7.16
CA ASN A 149 -16.02 -11.97 5.89
C ASN A 149 -15.97 -10.66 5.13
N GLU A 150 -15.07 -9.77 5.50
CA GLU A 150 -14.90 -8.48 4.83
C GLU A 150 -14.21 -8.67 3.48
N ILE A 151 -14.80 -8.06 2.43
CA ILE A 151 -14.16 -8.00 1.12
C ILE A 151 -13.23 -6.80 1.10
N TYR A 152 -11.95 -7.04 0.94
CA TYR A 152 -10.95 -5.99 0.99
C TYR A 152 -9.83 -6.19 -0.03
N ILE A 153 -9.08 -5.14 -0.25
CA ILE A 153 -7.84 -5.11 -1.01
C ILE A 153 -6.67 -5.10 -0.01
N LEU A 154 -5.70 -5.97 -0.21
CA LEU A 154 -4.38 -5.85 0.41
C LEU A 154 -3.45 -5.23 -0.62
N ASP A 155 -2.91 -4.08 -0.29
CA ASP A 155 -2.01 -3.35 -1.14
C ASP A 155 -0.63 -3.25 -0.49
N ILE A 156 0.42 -3.52 -1.24
CA ILE A 156 1.79 -3.48 -0.70
C ILE A 156 2.68 -2.74 -1.70
N ASP A 157 3.15 -1.57 -1.27
CA ASP A 157 4.27 -0.93 -1.94
C ASP A 157 5.57 -1.64 -1.53
N CYS A 158 6.35 -2.09 -2.52
CA CYS A 158 7.56 -2.86 -2.26
C CYS A 158 8.65 -2.06 -1.55
N ASP A 159 8.57 -0.75 -1.56
CA ASP A 159 9.52 0.13 -0.85
C ASP A 159 9.31 0.15 0.68
N TYR A 160 8.14 -0.35 1.14
CA TYR A 160 7.94 -0.69 2.55
C TYR A 160 8.98 -1.68 3.07
N ILE A 161 9.48 -2.57 2.20
CA ILE A 161 10.42 -3.64 2.56
C ILE A 161 11.86 -3.14 2.48
N LEU A 162 12.42 -2.74 3.59
CA LEU A 162 13.75 -2.12 3.66
C LEU A 162 14.91 -3.12 3.72
N CYS A 163 14.64 -4.39 3.99
CA CYS A 163 15.64 -5.46 4.03
C CYS A 163 15.03 -6.81 3.68
N ARG A 164 15.86 -7.73 3.20
CA ARG A 164 15.43 -9.08 2.81
C ARG A 164 14.81 -9.86 3.96
N ASN A 165 15.36 -9.74 5.17
CA ASN A 165 14.88 -10.50 6.33
C ASN A 165 13.45 -10.14 6.72
N ALA A 166 12.97 -8.92 6.38
CA ALA A 166 11.58 -8.52 6.62
C ALA A 166 10.56 -9.43 5.93
N LEU A 167 10.94 -10.09 4.83
CA LEU A 167 10.07 -11.02 4.10
C LEU A 167 9.92 -12.39 4.77
N TYR A 168 10.69 -12.66 5.82
CA TYR A 168 10.73 -13.95 6.51
C TYR A 168 10.64 -13.76 8.03
N PRO A 169 9.61 -13.07 8.55
CA PRO A 169 9.47 -12.86 9.99
C PRO A 169 9.25 -14.21 10.70
N ALA A 170 9.71 -14.29 11.95
CA ALA A 170 9.55 -15.50 12.75
C ALA A 170 8.07 -15.84 13.04
N ASP A 171 7.22 -14.85 13.09
CA ASP A 171 5.75 -14.99 13.19
C ASP A 171 5.08 -14.24 12.04
N ASP A 172 4.75 -14.95 10.99
CA ASP A 172 4.12 -14.45 9.76
C ASP A 172 2.60 -14.71 9.69
N ARG A 173 1.99 -15.27 10.75
CA ARG A 173 0.58 -15.71 10.72
C ARG A 173 -0.39 -14.62 10.26
N LEU A 174 -0.20 -13.40 10.73
CA LEU A 174 -1.13 -12.31 10.37
C LEU A 174 -0.98 -11.89 8.92
N ILE A 175 0.24 -11.72 8.42
CA ILE A 175 0.43 -11.37 7.00
C ILE A 175 -0.06 -12.49 6.09
N GLN A 176 0.16 -13.75 6.45
CA GLN A 176 -0.38 -14.89 5.71
C GLN A 176 -1.91 -14.88 5.70
N GLN A 177 -2.55 -14.58 6.84
CA GLN A 177 -4.00 -14.44 6.92
C GLN A 177 -4.52 -13.29 6.05
N LEU A 178 -3.86 -12.13 6.10
CA LEU A 178 -4.22 -10.97 5.26
C LEU A 178 -4.09 -11.32 3.77
N VAL A 179 -3.00 -11.98 3.38
CA VAL A 179 -2.77 -12.43 2.00
C VAL A 179 -3.81 -13.47 1.57
N GLN A 180 -4.17 -14.42 2.43
CA GLN A 180 -5.11 -15.50 2.10
C GLN A 180 -6.54 -15.02 1.92
N ASN A 181 -6.97 -14.00 2.67
CA ASN A 181 -8.36 -13.55 2.71
C ASN A 181 -8.65 -12.34 1.82
N ALA A 182 -7.64 -11.67 1.30
CA ALA A 182 -7.82 -10.54 0.40
C ALA A 182 -8.55 -10.96 -0.90
N ALA A 183 -9.50 -10.15 -1.34
CA ALA A 183 -10.17 -10.33 -2.63
C ALA A 183 -9.24 -9.98 -3.81
N LEU A 184 -8.35 -9.02 -3.58
CA LEU A 184 -7.33 -8.57 -4.52
C LEU A 184 -6.06 -8.24 -3.72
N ILE A 185 -4.91 -8.63 -4.25
CA ILE A 185 -3.60 -8.16 -3.78
C ILE A 185 -2.99 -7.31 -4.87
N THR A 186 -2.57 -6.11 -4.54
CA THR A 186 -1.80 -5.24 -5.43
C THR A 186 -0.38 -5.08 -4.88
N LEU A 187 0.59 -5.15 -5.78
CA LEU A 187 2.01 -5.02 -5.47
C LEU A 187 2.60 -3.99 -6.42
N SER A 188 3.09 -2.87 -5.90
CA SER A 188 3.84 -1.89 -6.68
C SER A 188 5.33 -2.12 -6.49
N ARG A 189 6.07 -2.25 -7.59
CA ARG A 189 7.50 -2.57 -7.54
C ARG A 189 8.35 -1.42 -7.02
N GLU A 190 8.04 -0.19 -7.41
CA GLU A 190 8.74 1.03 -7.04
C GLU A 190 10.28 0.86 -6.97
N ASN A 191 10.86 0.22 -7.99
CA ASN A 191 12.27 -0.20 -7.98
C ASN A 191 13.25 0.93 -7.70
N ASP A 192 12.93 2.16 -8.10
CA ASP A 192 13.78 3.33 -7.85
C ASP A 192 13.73 3.73 -6.37
N TRP A 193 12.55 3.67 -5.73
CA TRP A 193 12.40 3.94 -4.31
C TRP A 193 13.01 2.83 -3.46
N VAL A 194 12.75 1.56 -3.77
CA VAL A 194 13.39 0.41 -3.09
C VAL A 194 14.91 0.54 -3.13
N LYS A 195 15.49 0.98 -4.26
CA LYS A 195 16.94 1.18 -4.39
C LYS A 195 17.47 2.26 -3.46
N ILE A 196 16.69 3.32 -3.23
CA ILE A 196 17.08 4.47 -2.40
C ILE A 196 16.86 4.17 -0.91
N LEU A 197 15.74 3.53 -0.58
CA LEU A 197 15.26 3.40 0.81
C LEU A 197 15.75 2.15 1.53
N LYS A 198 16.14 1.10 0.81
CA LYS A 198 16.65 -0.13 1.43
C LYS A 198 17.86 0.12 2.33
N LEU A 199 17.96 -0.65 3.40
CA LEU A 199 19.05 -0.52 4.36
C LEU A 199 20.41 -0.77 3.72
N PRO A 200 21.48 -0.13 4.21
CA PRO A 200 22.83 -0.34 3.71
C PRO A 200 23.21 -1.83 3.70
N GLY A 201 23.85 -2.25 2.62
CA GLY A 201 24.25 -3.64 2.39
C GLY A 201 23.17 -4.54 1.80
N GLU A 202 21.93 -4.09 1.71
CA GLU A 202 20.84 -4.84 1.05
C GLU A 202 20.96 -4.79 -0.47
N THR A 203 20.65 -5.92 -1.10
CA THR A 203 20.63 -6.05 -2.58
C THR A 203 19.23 -6.23 -3.14
N ILE A 204 18.21 -6.24 -2.25
CA ILE A 204 16.81 -6.46 -2.62
C ILE A 204 16.32 -5.42 -3.65
N THR A 205 15.42 -5.85 -4.52
CA THR A 205 14.74 -5.00 -5.51
C THR A 205 13.22 -5.14 -5.35
N GLY A 206 12.47 -4.13 -5.78
CA GLY A 206 11.01 -4.19 -5.76
C GLY A 206 10.46 -5.36 -6.57
N THR A 207 11.08 -5.67 -7.71
CA THR A 207 10.73 -6.85 -8.51
C THR A 207 10.90 -8.16 -7.72
N GLU A 208 11.95 -8.28 -6.94
CA GLU A 208 12.19 -9.45 -6.10
C GLU A 208 11.19 -9.52 -4.94
N VAL A 209 10.93 -8.41 -4.26
CA VAL A 209 9.90 -8.30 -3.21
C VAL A 209 8.56 -8.75 -3.73
N ALA A 210 8.09 -8.16 -4.83
CA ALA A 210 6.80 -8.51 -5.45
C ALA A 210 6.74 -9.99 -5.83
N SER A 211 7.84 -10.54 -6.38
CA SER A 211 7.89 -11.96 -6.76
C SER A 211 7.78 -12.89 -5.56
N ILE A 212 8.41 -12.57 -4.43
CA ILE A 212 8.34 -13.37 -3.20
C ILE A 212 6.94 -13.30 -2.61
N ILE A 213 6.38 -12.10 -2.44
CA ILE A 213 5.03 -11.91 -1.88
C ILE A 213 3.96 -12.60 -2.74
N ALA A 214 4.09 -12.55 -4.06
CA ALA A 214 3.17 -13.23 -4.97
C ALA A 214 3.15 -14.77 -4.80
N THR A 215 4.18 -15.36 -4.17
CA THR A 215 4.20 -16.80 -3.87
C THR A 215 3.53 -17.18 -2.54
N TRP A 216 3.23 -16.22 -1.69
CA TRP A 216 2.57 -16.49 -0.41
C TRP A 216 1.15 -17.02 -0.63
N ARG A 217 0.81 -18.12 0.08
CA ARG A 217 -0.46 -18.85 -0.14
C ARG A 217 -1.13 -19.16 1.19
#